data_aa4b54fc2864941f91a7130f0e634e63
#
_entry.id   aa4b54fc2864941f91a7130f0e634e63
#
_cell.length_a   1.000
_cell.length_b   1.000
_cell.length_c   1.000
_cell.angle_alpha   90.00
_cell.angle_beta   90.00
_cell.angle_gamma   90.00
#
_symmetry.space_group_name_H-M   'P 1'
#
loop_
_entity.id
_entity.type
_entity.pdbx_description
1 polymer ?
#
loop_
_entity_poly.entity_id
_entity_poly.type
_entity_poly.pdbx_seq_one_letter_code
_entity_poly.pdbx_strand_id
1 'polypeptide(L)'
;APVDPRLEAAEIHRRVIAAGGPAILFRNPVGSRFPLVMNLFGTQKRVDMGFGRHGQNFLRRLVHIVETIVPPTPSKLWDARDVAGAAFKVGMRRRKNGPVLEVRNRNADLGDLPIITSWPEDGGPFITWPLVYTQHPEDGRHNLGMYRMQAHDSDHLGLHFQIHKGSGYHLMESERLEKPFPVTCFLGGPPALIASAIAPLPENVPELLLASLLQDAPLKLSESSDLDHPFVSE
;
A
#
# COMPACT_ATOMS: atom_id res chain seq x y z
N ALA A 1 27.84 9.18 -4.70
CA ALA A 1 28.47 7.86 -4.55
C ALA A 1 27.38 6.80 -4.64
N PRO A 2 27.64 5.60 -5.14
CA PRO A 2 26.75 4.48 -5.00
C PRO A 2 26.56 4.14 -3.50
N VAL A 3 25.43 3.58 -3.13
CA VAL A 3 25.11 3.15 -1.76
C VAL A 3 24.75 1.68 -1.76
N ASP A 4 25.21 0.94 -0.75
CA ASP A 4 24.88 -0.46 -0.59
C ASP A 4 23.51 -0.58 0.09
N PRO A 5 22.53 -1.26 -0.55
CA PRO A 5 21.25 -1.57 0.09
C PRO A 5 21.39 -2.41 1.36
N ARG A 6 22.47 -3.17 1.48
CA ARG A 6 22.78 -3.97 2.66
C ARG A 6 23.40 -3.09 3.75
N LEU A 7 22.63 -2.79 4.79
CA LEU A 7 23.00 -2.05 6.00
C LEU A 7 23.35 -0.57 5.80
N GLU A 8 24.11 -0.18 4.74
CA GLU A 8 24.56 1.20 4.56
C GLU A 8 23.38 2.16 4.33
N ALA A 9 22.46 1.81 3.44
CA ALA A 9 21.27 2.63 3.19
C ALA A 9 20.43 2.82 4.47
N ALA A 10 20.29 1.76 5.28
CA ALA A 10 19.57 1.80 6.54
C ALA A 10 20.27 2.67 7.58
N GLU A 11 21.61 2.59 7.68
CA GLU A 11 22.38 3.42 8.60
C GLU A 11 22.37 4.90 8.21
N ILE A 12 22.47 5.22 6.93
CA ILE A 12 22.27 6.60 6.43
C ILE A 12 20.88 7.10 6.81
N HIS A 13 19.85 6.28 6.56
CA HIS A 13 18.46 6.60 6.91
C HIS A 13 18.31 6.90 8.40
N ARG A 14 18.84 6.05 9.26
CA ARG A 14 18.80 6.21 10.73
C ARG A 14 19.45 7.53 11.18
N ARG A 15 20.60 7.89 10.62
CA ARG A 15 21.29 9.16 10.94
C ARG A 15 20.50 10.37 10.46
N VAL A 16 19.93 10.29 9.25
CA VAL A 16 19.14 11.38 8.68
C VAL A 16 17.87 11.62 9.49
N ILE A 17 17.18 10.55 9.94
CA ILE A 17 16.02 10.70 10.83
C ILE A 17 16.41 11.34 12.15
N ALA A 18 17.50 10.88 12.79
CA ALA A 18 17.96 11.42 14.05
C ALA A 18 18.31 12.92 13.98
N ALA A 19 18.76 13.37 12.81
CA ALA A 19 19.04 14.78 12.54
C ALA A 19 17.82 15.59 12.07
N GLY A 20 16.60 15.02 12.03
CA GLY A 20 15.41 15.66 11.46
C GLY A 20 15.53 15.97 9.95
N GLY A 21 16.35 15.20 9.24
CA GLY A 21 16.76 15.48 7.88
C GLY A 21 15.69 15.19 6.80
N PRO A 22 16.03 15.45 5.52
CA PRO A 22 15.11 15.36 4.39
C PRO A 22 14.77 13.90 4.01
N ALA A 23 13.84 13.74 3.07
CA ALA A 23 13.70 12.50 2.30
C ALA A 23 14.99 12.27 1.48
N ILE A 24 15.33 11.01 1.28
CA ILE A 24 16.57 10.60 0.63
C ILE A 24 16.23 9.87 -0.64
N LEU A 25 16.85 10.26 -1.74
CA LEU A 25 16.80 9.53 -3.01
C LEU A 25 18.20 9.02 -3.34
N PHE A 26 18.40 7.73 -3.18
CA PHE A 26 19.58 7.03 -3.68
C PHE A 26 19.38 6.69 -5.15
N ARG A 27 20.07 7.39 -6.04
CA ARG A 27 19.89 7.23 -7.49
C ARG A 27 20.59 5.99 -8.04
N ASN A 28 21.66 5.56 -7.40
CA ASN A 28 22.50 4.46 -7.85
C ASN A 28 22.78 3.48 -6.69
N PRO A 29 21.77 2.72 -6.22
CA PRO A 29 22.04 1.65 -5.28
C PRO A 29 22.90 0.56 -5.94
N VAL A 30 23.83 0.01 -5.18
CA VAL A 30 24.71 -1.07 -5.68
C VAL A 30 23.87 -2.27 -6.08
N GLY A 31 24.13 -2.82 -7.25
CA GLY A 31 23.45 -4.02 -7.75
C GLY A 31 22.02 -3.80 -8.23
N SER A 32 21.49 -2.58 -8.23
CA SER A 32 20.12 -2.32 -8.65
C SER A 32 20.04 -1.35 -9.84
N ARG A 33 19.07 -1.58 -10.70
CA ARG A 33 18.70 -0.68 -11.80
C ARG A 33 17.68 0.39 -11.37
N PHE A 34 17.09 0.25 -10.20
CA PHE A 34 16.06 1.17 -9.71
C PHE A 34 16.59 2.04 -8.57
N PRO A 35 16.13 3.29 -8.47
CA PRO A 35 16.48 4.13 -7.34
C PRO A 35 15.77 3.67 -6.07
N LEU A 36 16.34 4.03 -4.91
CA LEU A 36 15.76 3.77 -3.59
C LEU A 36 15.39 5.09 -2.92
N VAL A 37 14.13 5.21 -2.48
CA VAL A 37 13.66 6.35 -1.68
C VAL A 37 13.49 5.92 -0.24
N MET A 38 14.02 6.73 0.69
CA MET A 38 13.88 6.51 2.12
C MET A 38 13.48 7.80 2.85
N ASN A 39 12.98 7.68 4.07
CA ASN A 39 12.53 8.80 4.91
C ASN A 39 11.44 9.68 4.25
N LEU A 40 10.57 9.08 3.43
CA LEU A 40 9.57 9.83 2.66
C LEU A 40 8.60 10.59 3.59
N PHE A 41 8.06 9.93 4.62
CA PHE A 41 7.10 10.48 5.57
C PHE A 41 7.69 10.77 6.97
N GLY A 42 9.00 11.01 7.06
CA GLY A 42 9.71 11.18 8.34
C GLY A 42 9.44 12.53 9.05
N THR A 43 8.60 13.42 8.51
CA THR A 43 8.17 14.65 9.20
C THR A 43 6.71 14.94 8.93
N GLN A 44 6.04 15.63 9.88
CA GLN A 44 4.64 16.05 9.72
C GLN A 44 4.43 16.85 8.43
N LYS A 45 5.36 17.77 8.11
CA LYS A 45 5.30 18.56 6.88
C LYS A 45 5.23 17.69 5.62
N ARG A 46 6.01 16.60 5.55
CA ARG A 46 6.00 15.66 4.39
C ARG A 46 4.73 14.82 4.36
N VAL A 47 4.25 14.41 5.53
CA VAL A 47 2.94 13.76 5.65
C VAL A 47 1.83 14.70 5.13
N ASP A 48 1.83 15.97 5.55
CA ASP A 48 0.87 16.97 5.09
C ASP A 48 0.95 17.23 3.59
N MET A 49 2.16 17.19 3.02
CA MET A 49 2.36 17.29 1.56
C MET A 49 1.82 16.07 0.82
N GLY A 50 2.01 14.87 1.38
CA GLY A 50 1.60 13.61 0.75
C GLY A 50 0.09 13.39 0.80
N PHE A 51 -0.55 13.72 1.92
CA PHE A 51 -1.98 13.47 2.13
C PHE A 51 -2.85 14.72 1.92
N GLY A 52 -2.23 15.91 1.84
CA GLY A 52 -2.94 17.19 1.77
C GLY A 52 -3.72 17.52 3.04
N ARG A 53 -4.10 18.78 3.19
CA ARG A 53 -4.92 19.23 4.33
C ARG A 53 -6.34 18.65 4.28
N HIS A 54 -6.88 18.45 3.08
CA HIS A 54 -8.21 17.86 2.89
C HIS A 54 -8.27 16.43 3.37
N GLY A 55 -7.28 15.59 3.03
CA GLY A 55 -7.23 14.20 3.45
C GLY A 55 -7.21 14.02 4.96
N GLN A 56 -6.40 14.82 5.68
CA GLN A 56 -6.34 14.75 7.15
C GLN A 56 -7.64 15.21 7.82
N ASN A 57 -8.20 16.31 7.36
CA ASN A 57 -9.46 16.83 7.90
C ASN A 57 -10.60 15.85 7.59
N PHE A 58 -10.61 15.30 6.40
CA PHE A 58 -11.59 14.28 6.01
C PHE A 58 -11.48 13.03 6.88
N LEU A 59 -10.27 12.53 7.12
CA LEU A 59 -10.05 11.35 7.97
C LEU A 59 -10.55 11.59 9.41
N ARG A 60 -10.20 12.75 10.01
CA ARG A 60 -10.70 13.14 11.34
C ARG A 60 -12.23 13.21 11.35
N ARG A 61 -12.82 13.76 10.30
CA ARG A 61 -14.26 13.85 10.15
C ARG A 61 -14.92 12.48 10.00
N LEU A 62 -14.31 11.59 9.21
CA LEU A 62 -14.78 10.22 9.03
C LEU A 62 -14.75 9.45 10.36
N VAL A 63 -13.64 9.52 11.10
CA VAL A 63 -13.50 8.89 12.43
C VAL A 63 -14.59 9.43 13.37
N HIS A 64 -14.77 10.73 13.44
CA HIS A 64 -15.80 11.35 14.27
C HIS A 64 -17.24 10.88 13.90
N ILE A 65 -17.52 10.76 12.61
CA ILE A 65 -18.83 10.26 12.15
C ILE A 65 -19.02 8.80 12.54
N VAL A 66 -18.02 7.94 12.32
CA VAL A 66 -18.08 6.51 12.70
C VAL A 66 -18.33 6.36 14.20
N GLU A 67 -17.66 7.16 15.04
CA GLU A 67 -17.84 7.14 16.49
C GLU A 67 -19.19 7.68 16.96
N THR A 68 -19.77 8.63 16.25
CA THR A 68 -20.96 9.39 16.71
C THR A 68 -22.25 9.00 16.03
N ILE A 69 -22.23 8.36 14.86
CA ILE A 69 -23.41 8.08 14.06
C ILE A 69 -24.34 7.01 14.71
N VAL A 70 -23.80 6.17 15.57
CA VAL A 70 -24.57 5.10 16.24
C VAL A 70 -25.13 5.58 17.57
N PRO A 71 -26.46 5.47 17.83
CA PRO A 71 -27.52 5.12 16.88
C PRO A 71 -27.76 6.24 15.83
N PRO A 72 -28.16 5.91 14.60
CA PRO A 72 -28.39 6.90 13.56
C PRO A 72 -29.65 7.73 13.87
N THR A 73 -29.53 9.06 13.77
CA THR A 73 -30.65 10.00 13.90
C THR A 73 -30.69 10.90 12.66
N PRO A 74 -31.85 11.47 12.30
CA PRO A 74 -31.96 12.37 11.14
C PRO A 74 -30.96 13.55 11.19
N SER A 75 -30.71 14.12 12.38
CA SER A 75 -29.72 15.20 12.55
C SER A 75 -28.30 14.74 12.28
N LYS A 76 -27.90 13.57 12.81
CA LYS A 76 -26.57 13.00 12.58
C LYS A 76 -26.33 12.62 11.11
N LEU A 77 -27.36 12.13 10.43
CA LEU A 77 -27.31 11.86 8.98
C LEU A 77 -27.20 13.17 8.17
N TRP A 78 -27.87 14.22 8.59
CA TRP A 78 -27.72 15.54 7.99
C TRP A 78 -26.33 16.13 8.20
N ASP A 79 -25.75 15.93 9.37
CA ASP A 79 -24.39 16.38 9.69
C ASP A 79 -23.31 15.58 8.92
N ALA A 80 -23.62 14.35 8.47
CA ALA A 80 -22.73 13.51 7.66
C ALA A 80 -22.90 13.73 6.14
N ARG A 81 -23.73 14.68 5.68
CA ARG A 81 -24.04 14.89 4.25
C ARG A 81 -22.84 15.26 3.39
N ASP A 82 -21.84 15.91 3.97
CA ASP A 82 -20.57 16.26 3.32
C ASP A 82 -19.77 15.00 2.95
N VAL A 83 -19.71 14.02 3.87
CA VAL A 83 -19.07 12.72 3.63
C VAL A 83 -19.88 11.89 2.65
N ALA A 84 -21.22 11.88 2.78
CA ALA A 84 -22.10 11.23 1.80
C ALA A 84 -21.94 11.85 0.41
N GLY A 85 -21.86 13.18 0.31
CA GLY A 85 -21.60 13.89 -0.95
C GLY A 85 -20.24 13.57 -1.56
N ALA A 86 -19.20 13.41 -0.74
CA ALA A 86 -17.89 12.97 -1.19
C ALA A 86 -17.93 11.54 -1.75
N ALA A 87 -18.72 10.64 -1.14
CA ALA A 87 -18.86 9.27 -1.59
C ALA A 87 -19.36 9.14 -3.04
N PHE A 88 -20.12 10.10 -3.56
CA PHE A 88 -20.55 10.12 -4.97
C PHE A 88 -19.44 10.52 -5.95
N LYS A 89 -18.39 11.20 -5.47
CA LYS A 89 -17.27 11.66 -6.31
C LYS A 89 -16.09 10.70 -6.34
N VAL A 90 -16.10 9.72 -5.47
CA VAL A 90 -15.00 8.79 -5.24
C VAL A 90 -15.36 7.39 -5.70
N GLY A 91 -14.46 6.47 -5.56
CA GLY A 91 -14.63 5.08 -5.91
C GLY A 91 -13.50 4.56 -6.79
N MET A 92 -13.74 3.44 -7.41
CA MET A 92 -12.76 2.77 -8.27
C MET A 92 -13.22 2.87 -9.73
N ARG A 93 -12.31 3.28 -10.62
CA ARG A 93 -12.54 3.28 -12.07
C ARG A 93 -11.61 2.30 -12.74
N ARG A 94 -12.16 1.26 -13.35
CA ARG A 94 -11.41 0.30 -14.15
C ARG A 94 -11.00 0.93 -15.47
N ARG A 95 -9.75 0.68 -15.88
CA ARG A 95 -9.20 1.09 -17.18
C ARG A 95 -8.55 -0.11 -17.86
N LYS A 96 -8.74 -0.21 -19.16
CA LYS A 96 -8.09 -1.25 -19.97
C LYS A 96 -6.59 -0.99 -20.16
N ASN A 97 -6.19 0.28 -20.19
CA ASN A 97 -4.82 0.71 -20.38
C ASN A 97 -4.44 1.72 -19.31
N GLY A 98 -3.28 1.59 -18.72
CA GLY A 98 -2.72 2.52 -17.75
C GLY A 98 -1.20 2.52 -17.78
N PRO A 99 -0.54 3.57 -17.24
CA PRO A 99 0.93 3.68 -17.22
C PRO A 99 1.62 2.47 -16.64
N VAL A 100 1.03 1.81 -15.65
CA VAL A 100 1.56 0.59 -15.02
C VAL A 100 1.69 -0.59 -16.00
N LEU A 101 0.97 -0.56 -17.12
CA LEU A 101 0.98 -1.61 -18.14
C LEU A 101 1.89 -1.31 -19.33
N GLU A 102 2.53 -0.12 -19.38
CA GLU A 102 3.38 0.30 -20.52
C GLU A 102 4.67 -0.52 -20.60
N VAL A 103 5.21 -0.91 -19.44
CA VAL A 103 6.43 -1.74 -19.38
C VAL A 103 6.09 -3.06 -18.68
N ARG A 104 6.30 -4.16 -19.38
CA ARG A 104 6.08 -5.51 -18.88
C ARG A 104 7.37 -6.30 -18.98
N ASN A 105 7.84 -6.85 -17.88
CA ASN A 105 8.95 -7.77 -17.84
C ASN A 105 8.50 -9.10 -17.26
N ARG A 106 8.40 -10.13 -18.10
CA ARG A 106 8.02 -11.48 -17.69
C ARG A 106 9.17 -12.27 -17.07
N ASN A 107 10.39 -11.84 -17.30
CA ASN A 107 11.61 -12.43 -16.75
C ASN A 107 12.21 -11.47 -15.70
N ALA A 108 11.34 -10.94 -14.82
CA ALA A 108 11.78 -10.05 -13.77
C ALA A 108 12.71 -10.79 -12.80
N ASP A 109 13.79 -10.13 -12.42
CA ASP A 109 14.73 -10.58 -11.40
C ASP A 109 14.59 -9.67 -10.18
N LEU A 110 14.30 -10.24 -9.02
CA LEU A 110 14.20 -9.48 -7.77
C LEU A 110 15.53 -8.84 -7.39
N GLY A 111 16.65 -9.38 -7.87
CA GLY A 111 17.98 -8.79 -7.72
C GLY A 111 18.15 -7.44 -8.42
N ASP A 112 17.30 -7.10 -9.38
CA ASP A 112 17.27 -5.77 -10.01
C ASP A 112 16.73 -4.67 -9.06
N LEU A 113 15.98 -5.05 -8.02
CA LEU A 113 15.37 -4.13 -7.07
C LEU A 113 16.33 -3.79 -5.93
N PRO A 114 16.32 -2.56 -5.41
CA PRO A 114 17.18 -2.17 -4.27
C PRO A 114 16.56 -2.65 -2.95
N ILE A 115 16.42 -3.98 -2.80
CA ILE A 115 15.85 -4.58 -1.60
C ILE A 115 16.84 -4.44 -0.46
N ILE A 116 16.40 -3.87 0.66
CA ILE A 116 17.29 -3.50 1.77
C ILE A 116 17.41 -4.59 2.83
N THR A 117 18.61 -4.71 3.41
CA THR A 117 18.82 -5.37 4.70
C THR A 117 19.00 -4.29 5.75
N SER A 118 18.07 -4.17 6.71
CA SER A 118 18.04 -3.07 7.68
C SER A 118 18.90 -3.33 8.92
N TRP A 119 19.05 -4.59 9.31
CA TRP A 119 19.78 -5.00 10.51
C TRP A 119 20.75 -6.15 10.20
N PRO A 120 21.90 -6.22 10.89
CA PRO A 120 22.87 -7.30 10.67
C PRO A 120 22.31 -8.71 10.88
N GLU A 121 21.32 -8.84 11.77
CA GLU A 121 20.70 -10.11 12.17
C GLU A 121 19.34 -10.34 11.49
N ASP A 122 18.94 -9.49 10.52
CA ASP A 122 17.78 -9.77 9.68
C ASP A 122 17.99 -11.07 8.91
N GLY A 123 16.92 -11.84 8.73
CA GLY A 123 16.96 -13.10 7.97
C GLY A 123 17.25 -12.93 6.47
N GLY A 124 17.52 -11.72 6.00
CA GLY A 124 17.83 -11.39 4.61
C GLY A 124 17.33 -10.01 4.20
N PRO A 125 17.34 -9.72 2.90
CA PRO A 125 16.79 -8.48 2.38
C PRO A 125 15.25 -8.49 2.39
N PHE A 126 14.65 -7.34 2.74
CA PHE A 126 13.21 -7.17 2.82
C PHE A 126 12.72 -6.00 1.98
N ILE A 127 11.65 -6.22 1.22
CA ILE A 127 10.79 -5.14 0.71
C ILE A 127 9.97 -4.64 1.91
N THR A 128 10.20 -3.41 2.33
CA THR A 128 9.68 -2.89 3.61
C THR A 128 8.33 -2.20 3.50
N TRP A 129 7.99 -1.68 2.31
CA TRP A 129 6.75 -0.95 2.05
C TRP A 129 5.96 -1.50 0.85
N PRO A 130 5.76 -2.81 0.73
CA PRO A 130 4.92 -3.35 -0.32
C PRO A 130 3.46 -3.15 0.05
N LEU A 131 2.66 -2.72 -0.91
CA LEU A 131 1.21 -2.74 -0.82
C LEU A 131 0.71 -4.04 -1.42
N VAL A 132 0.09 -4.86 -0.61
CA VAL A 132 -0.30 -6.23 -0.96
C VAL A 132 -1.81 -6.31 -1.11
N TYR A 133 -2.24 -6.61 -2.32
CA TYR A 133 -3.64 -6.77 -2.67
C TYR A 133 -3.97 -8.27 -2.80
N THR A 134 -5.05 -8.68 -2.15
CA THR A 134 -5.58 -10.03 -2.19
C THR A 134 -7.09 -10.02 -2.35
N GLN A 135 -7.67 -11.12 -2.81
CA GLN A 135 -9.11 -11.29 -2.90
C GLN A 135 -9.57 -12.55 -2.19
N HIS A 136 -10.76 -12.50 -1.63
CA HIS A 136 -11.44 -13.67 -1.10
C HIS A 136 -11.83 -14.60 -2.26
N PRO A 137 -11.53 -15.91 -2.17
CA PRO A 137 -11.65 -16.83 -3.29
C PRO A 137 -13.08 -17.15 -3.74
N GLU A 138 -14.10 -16.80 -2.93
CA GLU A 138 -15.50 -17.08 -3.24
C GLU A 138 -16.27 -15.82 -3.64
N ASP A 139 -16.17 -14.74 -2.83
CA ASP A 139 -17.02 -13.55 -3.01
C ASP A 139 -16.27 -12.36 -3.65
N GLY A 140 -14.95 -12.49 -3.85
CA GLY A 140 -14.13 -11.48 -4.49
C GLY A 140 -13.91 -10.21 -3.67
N ARG A 141 -14.32 -10.18 -2.39
CA ARG A 141 -13.97 -9.07 -1.51
C ARG A 141 -12.46 -8.94 -1.44
N HIS A 142 -11.97 -7.71 -1.56
CA HIS A 142 -10.55 -7.45 -1.57
C HIS A 142 -10.05 -6.89 -0.24
N ASN A 143 -8.77 -7.09 0.00
CA ASN A 143 -8.02 -6.47 1.07
C ASN A 143 -6.75 -5.86 0.48
N LEU A 144 -6.41 -4.67 0.91
CA LEU A 144 -5.13 -4.04 0.65
C LEU A 144 -4.43 -3.81 1.98
N GLY A 145 -3.28 -4.43 2.16
CA GLY A 145 -2.51 -4.31 3.39
C GLY A 145 -1.02 -4.08 3.11
N MET A 146 -0.29 -3.69 4.14
CA MET A 146 1.16 -3.58 4.08
C MET A 146 1.79 -4.75 4.83
N TYR A 147 2.42 -5.66 4.09
CA TYR A 147 3.06 -6.86 4.62
C TYR A 147 4.48 -6.94 4.06
N ARG A 148 5.51 -6.81 4.91
CA ARG A 148 6.90 -6.89 4.44
C ARG A 148 7.18 -8.23 3.79
N MET A 149 7.96 -8.23 2.71
CA MET A 149 8.32 -9.42 1.96
C MET A 149 9.82 -9.67 2.04
N GLN A 150 10.20 -10.90 2.36
CA GLN A 150 11.59 -11.33 2.36
C GLN A 150 11.98 -11.85 0.98
N ALA A 151 13.03 -11.33 0.39
CA ALA A 151 13.57 -11.89 -0.84
C ALA A 151 14.44 -13.11 -0.50
N HIS A 152 14.11 -14.25 -1.09
CA HIS A 152 14.87 -15.50 -0.91
C HIS A 152 15.86 -15.73 -2.07
N ASP A 153 15.41 -15.49 -3.30
CA ASP A 153 16.20 -15.61 -4.52
C ASP A 153 15.68 -14.66 -5.61
N SER A 154 15.99 -14.94 -6.87
CA SER A 154 15.65 -14.09 -8.01
C SER A 154 14.15 -13.96 -8.32
N ASP A 155 13.33 -14.91 -7.87
CA ASP A 155 11.92 -15.02 -8.22
C ASP A 155 11.01 -15.48 -7.06
N HIS A 156 11.57 -15.72 -5.86
CA HIS A 156 10.80 -16.11 -4.69
C HIS A 156 10.84 -15.05 -3.58
N LEU A 157 9.64 -14.71 -3.10
CA LEU A 157 9.41 -13.83 -1.95
C LEU A 157 8.70 -14.58 -0.83
N GLY A 158 9.24 -14.51 0.38
CA GLY A 158 8.55 -14.95 1.59
C GLY A 158 7.59 -13.87 2.07
N LEU A 159 6.32 -14.23 2.27
CA LEU A 159 5.28 -13.34 2.73
C LEU A 159 4.56 -13.93 3.95
N HIS A 160 4.53 -13.17 5.05
CA HIS A 160 3.85 -13.60 6.26
C HIS A 160 2.54 -12.84 6.46
N PHE A 161 1.44 -13.57 6.45
CA PHE A 161 0.13 -13.06 6.81
C PHE A 161 -0.23 -13.41 8.26
N GLN A 162 -0.59 -12.40 9.03
CA GLN A 162 -1.13 -12.62 10.37
C GLN A 162 -2.57 -13.14 10.28
N ILE A 163 -2.92 -14.12 11.11
CA ILE A 163 -4.22 -14.82 11.10
C ILE A 163 -5.43 -13.85 11.21
N HIS A 164 -5.27 -12.76 11.96
CA HIS A 164 -6.37 -11.78 12.20
C HIS A 164 -6.39 -10.63 11.18
N LYS A 165 -5.65 -10.74 10.09
CA LYS A 165 -5.65 -9.74 9.01
C LYS A 165 -6.42 -10.26 7.79
N GLY A 166 -7.03 -9.33 7.04
CA GLY A 166 -7.87 -9.68 5.89
C GLY A 166 -7.19 -10.62 4.89
N SER A 167 -5.93 -10.37 4.53
CA SER A 167 -5.18 -11.28 3.64
C SER A 167 -4.91 -12.66 4.26
N GLY A 168 -4.72 -12.74 5.58
CA GLY A 168 -4.58 -14.04 6.28
C GLY A 168 -5.86 -14.86 6.23
N TYR A 169 -7.00 -14.21 6.35
CA TYR A 169 -8.31 -14.85 6.20
C TYR A 169 -8.52 -15.34 4.76
N HIS A 170 -8.18 -14.52 3.75
CA HIS A 170 -8.27 -14.92 2.34
C HIS A 170 -7.38 -16.13 2.01
N LEU A 171 -6.16 -16.16 2.56
CA LEU A 171 -5.25 -17.30 2.41
C LEU A 171 -5.86 -18.58 3.03
N MET A 172 -6.33 -18.50 4.26
CA MET A 172 -6.96 -19.64 4.94
C MET A 172 -8.16 -20.20 4.15
N GLU A 173 -8.99 -19.33 3.59
CA GLU A 173 -10.12 -19.76 2.76
C GLU A 173 -9.66 -20.36 1.43
N SER A 174 -8.59 -19.84 0.82
CA SER A 174 -8.02 -20.43 -0.39
C SER A 174 -7.45 -21.82 -0.13
N GLU A 175 -6.75 -22.02 0.99
CA GLU A 175 -6.26 -23.34 1.42
C GLU A 175 -7.41 -24.30 1.70
N ARG A 176 -8.47 -23.88 2.40
CA ARG A 176 -9.66 -24.68 2.66
C ARG A 176 -10.33 -25.16 1.38
N LEU A 177 -10.29 -24.35 0.33
CA LEU A 177 -10.90 -24.62 -0.97
C LEU A 177 -9.94 -25.29 -1.95
N GLU A 178 -8.70 -25.54 -1.54
CA GLU A 178 -7.64 -26.08 -2.41
C GLU A 178 -7.44 -25.24 -3.69
N LYS A 179 -7.59 -23.91 -3.58
CA LYS A 179 -7.45 -22.97 -4.70
C LYS A 179 -6.11 -22.22 -4.63
N PRO A 180 -5.54 -21.86 -5.78
CA PRO A 180 -4.44 -20.92 -5.82
C PRO A 180 -4.79 -19.61 -5.09
N PHE A 181 -3.82 -19.02 -4.43
CA PHE A 181 -3.96 -17.73 -3.76
C PHE A 181 -3.15 -16.64 -4.48
N PRO A 182 -3.72 -15.99 -5.50
CA PRO A 182 -3.03 -14.92 -6.21
C PRO A 182 -2.85 -13.69 -5.32
N VAL A 183 -1.66 -13.09 -5.43
CA VAL A 183 -1.27 -11.90 -4.69
C VAL A 183 -0.71 -10.87 -5.67
N THR A 184 -1.22 -9.64 -5.61
CA THR A 184 -0.62 -8.52 -6.34
C THR A 184 0.12 -7.62 -5.36
N CYS A 185 1.39 -7.33 -5.66
CA CYS A 185 2.20 -6.42 -4.87
C CYS A 185 2.52 -5.17 -5.67
N PHE A 186 2.27 -3.99 -5.08
CA PHE A 186 2.72 -2.73 -5.66
C PHE A 186 3.85 -2.15 -4.81
N LEU A 187 4.84 -1.57 -5.50
CA LEU A 187 5.91 -0.80 -4.89
C LEU A 187 5.71 0.67 -5.26
N GLY A 188 5.29 1.48 -4.29
CA GLY A 188 4.93 2.88 -4.52
C GLY A 188 3.43 3.10 -4.69
N GLY A 189 3.07 4.13 -5.45
CA GLY A 189 1.68 4.57 -5.63
C GLY A 189 1.38 5.87 -4.90
N PRO A 190 0.14 6.40 -5.01
CA PRO A 190 -0.22 7.64 -4.35
C PRO A 190 -0.16 7.50 -2.82
N PRO A 191 0.26 8.54 -2.08
CA PRO A 191 0.32 8.52 -0.62
C PRO A 191 -0.98 8.07 0.06
N ALA A 192 -2.12 8.41 -0.52
CA ALA A 192 -3.43 7.99 -0.06
C ALA A 192 -3.59 6.45 -0.03
N LEU A 193 -3.03 5.76 -1.03
CA LEU A 193 -3.06 4.29 -1.09
C LEU A 193 -2.21 3.67 0.02
N ILE A 194 -1.03 4.25 0.29
CA ILE A 194 -0.15 3.83 1.37
C ILE A 194 -0.84 3.99 2.73
N ALA A 195 -1.49 5.15 2.96
CA ALA A 195 -2.21 5.41 4.19
C ALA A 195 -3.40 4.47 4.39
N SER A 196 -4.14 4.17 3.33
CA SER A 196 -5.30 3.29 3.42
C SER A 196 -4.92 1.84 3.75
N ALA A 197 -3.78 1.37 3.25
CA ALA A 197 -3.30 0.01 3.50
C ALA A 197 -2.90 -0.25 4.97
N ILE A 198 -2.63 0.81 5.75
CA ILE A 198 -2.27 0.72 7.17
C ILE A 198 -3.38 1.23 8.11
N ALA A 199 -4.48 1.75 7.54
CA ALA A 199 -5.57 2.31 8.32
C ALA A 199 -6.33 1.20 9.08
N PRO A 200 -6.67 1.41 10.36
CA PRO A 200 -7.49 0.48 11.12
C PRO A 200 -8.97 0.62 10.71
N LEU A 201 -9.32 0.10 9.56
CA LEU A 201 -10.68 0.17 9.03
C LEU A 201 -11.59 -0.86 9.70
N PRO A 202 -12.88 -0.53 9.88
CA PRO A 202 -13.89 -1.52 10.24
C PRO A 202 -14.00 -2.62 9.18
N GLU A 203 -14.44 -3.80 9.58
CA GLU A 203 -14.76 -4.88 8.64
C GLU A 203 -15.70 -4.38 7.53
N ASN A 204 -15.45 -4.82 6.31
CA ASN A 204 -16.22 -4.49 5.11
C ASN A 204 -16.08 -3.03 4.59
N VAL A 205 -15.16 -2.23 5.13
CA VAL A 205 -14.78 -0.95 4.53
C VAL A 205 -13.53 -1.16 3.66
N PRO A 206 -13.65 -1.09 2.33
CA PRO A 206 -12.51 -1.35 1.45
C PRO A 206 -11.44 -0.28 1.56
N GLU A 207 -10.17 -0.67 1.68
CA GLU A 207 -9.03 0.25 1.73
C GLU A 207 -8.92 1.09 0.46
N LEU A 208 -9.25 0.52 -0.70
CA LEU A 208 -9.26 1.25 -1.97
C LEU A 208 -10.31 2.37 -2.00
N LEU A 209 -11.44 2.20 -1.31
CA LEU A 209 -12.43 3.26 -1.14
C LEU A 209 -11.86 4.38 -0.28
N LEU A 210 -11.22 4.05 0.84
CA LEU A 210 -10.54 5.05 1.69
C LEU A 210 -9.46 5.79 0.91
N ALA A 211 -8.64 5.10 0.12
CA ALA A 211 -7.63 5.74 -0.72
C ALA A 211 -8.24 6.76 -1.67
N SER A 212 -9.34 6.42 -2.32
CA SER A 212 -10.09 7.31 -3.19
C SER A 212 -10.64 8.53 -2.46
N LEU A 213 -11.17 8.34 -1.25
CA LEU A 213 -11.65 9.42 -0.38
C LEU A 213 -10.53 10.37 0.05
N LEU A 214 -9.37 9.82 0.42
CA LEU A 214 -8.22 10.62 0.85
C LEU A 214 -7.63 11.48 -0.27
N GLN A 215 -7.66 11.00 -1.51
CA GLN A 215 -7.17 11.75 -2.67
C GLN A 215 -8.24 12.64 -3.33
N ASP A 216 -9.48 12.63 -2.83
CA ASP A 216 -10.63 13.35 -3.39
C ASP A 216 -10.84 13.09 -4.90
N ALA A 217 -10.54 11.88 -5.35
CA ALA A 217 -10.64 11.47 -6.76
C ALA A 217 -10.83 9.95 -6.88
N PRO A 218 -11.47 9.48 -7.96
CA PRO A 218 -11.59 8.06 -8.20
C PRO A 218 -10.21 7.40 -8.36
N LEU A 219 -10.00 6.28 -7.68
CA LEU A 219 -8.82 5.47 -7.86
C LEU A 219 -8.90 4.73 -9.19
N LYS A 220 -7.85 4.85 -10.00
CA LYS A 220 -7.80 4.19 -11.30
C LYS A 220 -7.11 2.84 -11.16
N LEU A 221 -7.76 1.80 -11.64
CA LEU A 221 -7.26 0.44 -11.57
C LEU A 221 -7.18 -0.15 -12.97
N SER A 222 -6.08 -0.83 -13.28
CA SER A 222 -5.90 -1.58 -14.52
C SER A 222 -5.98 -3.07 -14.25
N GLU A 223 -6.59 -3.83 -15.14
CA GLU A 223 -6.67 -5.29 -15.01
C GLU A 223 -5.32 -5.92 -15.34
N SER A 224 -4.89 -6.87 -14.53
CA SER A 224 -3.75 -7.71 -14.88
C SER A 224 -4.16 -8.68 -16.00
N SER A 225 -3.30 -8.83 -17.03
CA SER A 225 -3.53 -9.82 -18.08
C SER A 225 -2.89 -11.17 -17.75
N ASP A 226 -2.09 -11.21 -16.71
CA ASP A 226 -1.22 -12.38 -16.43
C ASP A 226 -1.65 -13.15 -15.17
N LEU A 227 -2.62 -12.63 -14.43
CA LEU A 227 -3.19 -13.27 -13.25
C LEU A 227 -4.71 -13.28 -13.36
N ASP A 228 -5.36 -14.35 -12.88
CA ASP A 228 -6.80 -14.36 -12.60
C ASP A 228 -7.19 -13.30 -11.54
N HIS A 229 -6.24 -12.49 -11.14
CA HIS A 229 -6.32 -11.46 -10.12
C HIS A 229 -6.36 -10.08 -10.77
N PRO A 230 -7.45 -9.36 -10.61
CA PRO A 230 -7.83 -8.42 -11.65
C PRO A 230 -7.18 -7.05 -11.62
N PHE A 231 -6.48 -6.59 -10.54
CA PHE A 231 -6.20 -5.16 -10.44
C PHE A 231 -4.79 -4.79 -10.04
N VAL A 232 -4.25 -3.86 -10.80
CA VAL A 232 -3.03 -3.09 -10.48
C VAL A 232 -3.42 -1.63 -10.40
N SER A 233 -2.95 -0.88 -9.38
CA SER A 233 -3.17 0.56 -9.28
C SER A 233 -2.36 1.32 -10.33
N GLU A 234 -2.97 2.36 -10.92
CA GLU A 234 -2.28 3.35 -11.76
C GLU A 234 -1.54 4.39 -10.91
#